data_57727a672ad1d39bea3c560217e6360b
#
_entry.id   57727a672ad1d39bea3c560217e6360b
#
_cell.length_a   1.000
_cell.length_b   1.000
_cell.length_c   1.000
_cell.angle_alpha   90.00
_cell.angle_beta   90.00
_cell.angle_gamma   90.00
#
_symmetry.space_group_name_H-M   'P 1'
#
loop_
_entity.id
_entity.type
_entity.pdbx_description
1 polymer ?
#
loop_
_entity_poly.entity_id
_entity_poly.type
_entity_poly.pdbx_seq_one_letter_code
_entity_poly.pdbx_strand_id
1 'polypeptide(L)'
;LNTNGVTAFVSITRGCDNMCTFCVVPFTRGRERSRDPQSILAEIQELSQKGFKEITLLGQNVDSYLWYGGGLKKNFENASEMQKATATNFSKLLDMVALAYPKMRIRFSTSNPQDMTLDVIKTMAAHKNICNHIHLPVQSGSNRILKEMNRLHTIEEYFELIDNIRKIIPDCAISQDIISGFPTETEEDHADTLKALEYVKYDFGYMYAYSERPGTLAGRKMEDDVPEPIKKRRLSEIIALQRSHCQLRTEKHVGKIQEVLIEGTSKKSENEWMGRNSQSTVVVFPKENYKIGDFVNVQIDDCTSATLKGLAVGYSDNN
;
A
#
# COMPACT_ATOMS: atom_id res chain seq x y z
N LEU A 1 12.50 17.02 3.95
CA LEU A 1 11.88 15.73 4.31
C LEU A 1 12.08 15.50 5.80
N ASN A 2 10.98 15.54 6.57
CA ASN A 2 11.01 15.10 7.97
C ASN A 2 11.14 13.57 7.97
N THR A 3 12.36 13.07 7.96
CA THR A 3 12.64 11.63 8.11
C THR A 3 13.05 11.40 9.56
N ASN A 4 12.69 10.24 10.10
CA ASN A 4 13.15 9.79 11.43
C ASN A 4 14.63 9.32 11.40
N GLY A 5 15.33 9.49 10.29
CA GLY A 5 16.71 9.01 10.09
C GLY A 5 16.79 7.51 9.80
N VAL A 6 15.66 6.80 9.79
CA VAL A 6 15.61 5.33 9.61
C VAL A 6 14.90 4.94 8.32
N THR A 7 13.80 5.62 8.01
CA THR A 7 12.96 5.34 6.84
C THR A 7 12.93 6.53 5.87
N ALA A 8 12.93 6.29 4.58
CA ALA A 8 12.88 7.32 3.56
C ALA A 8 11.89 6.98 2.44
N PHE A 9 11.41 8.01 1.76
CA PHE A 9 10.57 7.86 0.56
C PHE A 9 11.38 8.15 -0.69
N VAL A 10 11.25 7.28 -1.69
CA VAL A 10 11.90 7.42 -3.00
C VAL A 10 10.80 7.49 -4.07
N SER A 11 10.63 8.64 -4.69
CA SER A 11 9.63 8.81 -5.75
C SER A 11 10.11 8.11 -7.02
N ILE A 12 9.29 7.20 -7.55
CA ILE A 12 9.58 6.44 -8.78
C ILE A 12 8.69 6.82 -9.97
N THR A 13 7.45 7.30 -9.68
CA THR A 13 6.52 7.80 -10.69
C THR A 13 5.93 9.14 -10.29
N ARG A 14 5.47 9.91 -11.27
CA ARG A 14 4.73 11.16 -11.07
C ARG A 14 3.57 11.23 -12.05
N GLY A 15 2.41 11.71 -11.57
CA GLY A 15 1.17 11.76 -12.33
C GLY A 15 0.45 10.41 -12.37
N CYS A 16 -0.72 10.37 -13.00
CA CYS A 16 -1.52 9.16 -13.13
C CYS A 16 -2.40 9.24 -14.37
N ASP A 17 -2.48 8.13 -15.10
CA ASP A 17 -3.27 8.02 -16.33
C ASP A 17 -4.65 7.35 -16.13
N ASN A 18 -4.97 6.88 -14.92
CA ASN A 18 -6.19 6.10 -14.64
C ASN A 18 -7.49 6.90 -14.73
N MET A 19 -7.45 8.22 -14.62
CA MET A 19 -8.63 9.11 -14.79
C MET A 19 -9.84 8.71 -13.95
N CYS A 20 -9.65 8.18 -12.72
CA CYS A 20 -10.75 7.88 -11.81
C CYS A 20 -11.61 9.12 -11.59
N THR A 21 -12.96 8.99 -11.65
CA THR A 21 -13.86 10.13 -11.72
C THR A 21 -13.83 11.04 -10.50
N PHE A 22 -13.50 10.51 -9.32
CA PHE A 22 -13.38 11.24 -8.05
C PHE A 22 -12.00 11.86 -7.81
N CYS A 23 -11.01 11.59 -8.69
CA CYS A 23 -9.60 11.90 -8.40
C CYS A 23 -9.12 13.17 -9.09
N VAL A 24 -8.43 14.04 -8.33
CA VAL A 24 -7.83 15.29 -8.85
C VAL A 24 -6.41 15.10 -9.40
N VAL A 25 -5.77 13.96 -9.14
CA VAL A 25 -4.35 13.73 -9.45
C VAL A 25 -4.00 13.97 -10.92
N PRO A 26 -4.74 13.46 -11.92
CA PRO A 26 -4.42 13.73 -13.31
C PRO A 26 -4.40 15.23 -13.67
N PHE A 27 -5.21 16.04 -12.98
CA PHE A 27 -5.33 17.48 -13.22
C PHE A 27 -4.28 18.29 -12.47
N THR A 28 -3.82 17.81 -11.31
CA THR A 28 -2.85 18.54 -10.46
C THR A 28 -1.41 18.08 -10.65
N ARG A 29 -1.19 16.80 -10.95
CA ARG A 29 0.14 16.18 -11.12
C ARG A 29 0.47 15.86 -12.57
N GLY A 30 -0.53 15.94 -13.46
CA GLY A 30 -0.40 15.66 -14.89
C GLY A 30 -0.36 14.17 -15.23
N ARG A 31 0.04 13.88 -16.48
CA ARG A 31 0.13 12.54 -17.04
C ARG A 31 1.29 11.77 -16.43
N GLU A 32 1.18 10.44 -16.43
CA GLU A 32 2.13 9.54 -15.82
C GLU A 32 3.50 9.54 -16.51
N ARG A 33 4.54 9.64 -15.68
CA ARG A 33 5.94 9.54 -16.06
C ARG A 33 6.70 8.74 -15.02
N SER A 34 7.46 7.76 -15.48
CA SER A 34 8.38 7.00 -14.65
C SER A 34 9.75 7.66 -14.63
N ARG A 35 10.44 7.49 -13.53
CA ARG A 35 11.79 7.97 -13.29
C ARG A 35 12.80 6.94 -13.79
N ASP A 36 13.96 7.36 -14.22
CA ASP A 36 15.06 6.49 -14.65
C ASP A 36 15.47 5.53 -13.51
N PRO A 37 15.50 4.20 -13.74
CA PRO A 37 15.89 3.23 -12.72
C PRO A 37 17.31 3.47 -12.18
N GLN A 38 18.26 3.93 -12.99
CA GLN A 38 19.62 4.21 -12.52
C GLN A 38 19.63 5.40 -11.52
N SER A 39 18.82 6.43 -11.78
CA SER A 39 18.68 7.56 -10.87
C SER A 39 18.01 7.15 -9.54
N ILE A 40 17.09 6.18 -9.57
CA ILE A 40 16.44 5.63 -8.38
C ILE A 40 17.48 4.85 -7.55
N LEU A 41 18.27 3.97 -8.19
CA LEU A 41 19.31 3.20 -7.51
C LEU A 41 20.38 4.12 -6.89
N ALA A 42 20.79 5.19 -7.60
CA ALA A 42 21.75 6.16 -7.07
C ALA A 42 21.22 6.87 -5.79
N GLU A 43 19.95 7.30 -5.79
CA GLU A 43 19.33 7.90 -4.60
C GLU A 43 19.25 6.92 -3.43
N ILE A 44 18.89 5.64 -3.70
CA ILE A 44 18.85 4.60 -2.67
C ILE A 44 20.27 4.34 -2.11
N GLN A 45 21.28 4.37 -2.96
CA GLN A 45 22.69 4.27 -2.53
C GLN A 45 23.08 5.37 -1.54
N GLU A 46 22.73 6.62 -1.85
CA GLU A 46 23.00 7.74 -0.94
C GLU A 46 22.27 7.58 0.41
N LEU A 47 21.00 7.12 0.38
CA LEU A 47 20.23 6.85 1.58
C LEU A 47 20.86 5.73 2.42
N SER A 48 21.30 4.64 1.76
CA SER A 48 22.00 3.53 2.42
C SER A 48 23.29 4.00 3.09
N GLN A 49 24.10 4.82 2.40
CA GLN A 49 25.34 5.40 2.95
C GLN A 49 25.07 6.34 4.14
N LYS A 50 23.91 7.00 4.16
CA LYS A 50 23.47 7.84 5.29
C LYS A 50 22.89 7.03 6.46
N GLY A 51 22.85 5.70 6.35
CA GLY A 51 22.40 4.80 7.42
C GLY A 51 20.89 4.51 7.45
N PHE A 52 20.12 4.92 6.42
CA PHE A 52 18.73 4.52 6.32
C PHE A 52 18.58 3.01 6.18
N LYS A 53 17.59 2.45 6.84
CA LYS A 53 17.34 1.01 6.93
C LYS A 53 16.13 0.55 6.11
N GLU A 54 15.23 1.47 5.80
CA GLU A 54 14.03 1.19 5.01
C GLU A 54 13.78 2.29 3.98
N ILE A 55 13.33 1.91 2.80
CA ILE A 55 12.78 2.80 1.80
C ILE A 55 11.35 2.43 1.44
N THR A 56 10.56 3.44 1.10
CA THR A 56 9.27 3.24 0.45
C THR A 56 9.32 3.81 -0.96
N LEU A 57 9.19 2.95 -1.97
CA LEU A 57 9.00 3.37 -3.35
C LEU A 57 7.62 4.03 -3.49
N LEU A 58 7.57 5.27 -3.93
CA LEU A 58 6.38 6.12 -3.87
C LEU A 58 5.98 6.65 -5.24
N GLY A 59 4.68 6.64 -5.50
CA GLY A 59 4.05 7.22 -6.68
C GLY A 59 2.56 7.40 -6.47
N GLN A 60 1.85 7.87 -7.49
CA GLN A 60 0.38 7.92 -7.48
C GLN A 60 -0.24 6.57 -7.90
N ASN A 61 0.55 5.75 -8.60
CA ASN A 61 0.30 4.35 -8.93
C ASN A 61 1.68 3.73 -9.22
N VAL A 62 2.26 3.02 -8.27
CA VAL A 62 3.63 2.49 -8.41
C VAL A 62 3.69 1.29 -9.34
N ASP A 63 2.64 0.47 -9.36
CA ASP A 63 2.59 -0.77 -10.15
C ASP A 63 2.60 -0.48 -11.64
N SER A 64 2.17 0.72 -12.03
CA SER A 64 2.16 1.16 -13.42
C SER A 64 3.52 1.66 -13.92
N TYR A 65 4.56 1.66 -13.06
CA TYR A 65 5.90 2.10 -13.43
C TYR A 65 6.37 1.42 -14.73
N LEU A 66 6.80 2.24 -15.68
CA LEU A 66 7.32 1.79 -16.96
C LEU A 66 8.35 2.80 -17.50
N TRP A 67 9.62 2.44 -17.45
CA TRP A 67 10.71 3.22 -18.01
C TRP A 67 11.20 2.61 -19.33
N TYR A 68 11.26 3.41 -20.37
CA TYR A 68 11.71 3.00 -21.72
C TYR A 68 12.61 4.04 -22.37
N GLY A 69 13.41 4.78 -21.55
CA GLY A 69 14.27 5.87 -21.98
C GLY A 69 13.67 7.26 -21.78
N GLY A 70 12.54 7.37 -21.08
CA GLY A 70 11.83 8.61 -20.74
C GLY A 70 10.57 8.86 -21.56
N GLY A 71 9.85 9.92 -21.19
CA GLY A 71 8.59 10.28 -21.82
C GLY A 71 7.35 9.92 -21.00
N LEU A 72 6.17 10.06 -21.64
CA LEU A 72 4.88 9.73 -21.04
C LEU A 72 4.58 8.24 -21.23
N LYS A 73 4.07 7.56 -20.21
CA LYS A 73 3.69 6.14 -20.29
C LYS A 73 2.78 5.83 -21.49
N LYS A 74 1.80 6.69 -21.74
CA LYS A 74 0.86 6.53 -22.87
C LYS A 74 1.52 6.46 -24.25
N ASN A 75 2.75 6.94 -24.41
CA ASN A 75 3.48 6.94 -25.69
C ASN A 75 4.28 5.64 -25.90
N PHE A 76 4.27 4.72 -24.94
CA PHE A 76 5.04 3.48 -25.01
C PHE A 76 4.66 2.59 -26.21
N GLU A 77 3.41 2.57 -26.61
CA GLU A 77 2.96 1.80 -27.78
C GLU A 77 3.71 2.22 -29.07
N ASN A 78 4.06 3.52 -29.16
CA ASN A 78 4.80 4.09 -30.29
C ASN A 78 6.32 4.07 -30.08
N ALA A 79 6.82 3.45 -29.02
CA ALA A 79 8.25 3.31 -28.76
C ALA A 79 8.90 2.37 -29.78
N SER A 80 10.20 2.56 -30.04
CA SER A 80 10.95 1.67 -30.92
C SER A 80 11.06 0.26 -30.33
N GLU A 81 11.29 -0.75 -31.15
CA GLU A 81 11.45 -2.13 -30.71
C GLU A 81 12.60 -2.26 -29.69
N MET A 82 13.69 -1.52 -29.86
CA MET A 82 14.78 -1.45 -28.89
C MET A 82 14.30 -0.91 -27.53
N GLN A 83 13.53 0.17 -27.50
CA GLN A 83 12.99 0.74 -26.27
C GLN A 83 12.03 -0.22 -25.59
N LYS A 84 11.17 -0.91 -26.35
CA LYS A 84 10.27 -1.94 -25.82
C LYS A 84 11.03 -3.11 -25.21
N ALA A 85 12.05 -3.60 -25.89
CA ALA A 85 12.88 -4.72 -25.44
C ALA A 85 13.69 -4.40 -24.16
N THR A 86 14.13 -3.15 -24.00
CA THR A 86 14.93 -2.69 -22.85
C THR A 86 14.09 -2.05 -21.74
N ALA A 87 12.78 -1.99 -21.89
CA ALA A 87 11.89 -1.37 -20.91
C ALA A 87 11.96 -2.05 -19.55
N THR A 88 11.95 -1.21 -18.52
CA THR A 88 11.91 -1.64 -17.11
C THR A 88 10.53 -1.34 -16.54
N ASN A 89 9.78 -2.38 -16.22
CA ASN A 89 8.50 -2.29 -15.51
C ASN A 89 8.70 -2.33 -14.00
N PHE A 90 7.62 -2.25 -13.22
CA PHE A 90 7.69 -2.21 -11.76
C PHE A 90 8.30 -3.50 -11.17
N SER A 91 7.94 -4.69 -11.67
CA SER A 91 8.52 -5.96 -11.20
C SER A 91 10.04 -5.99 -11.38
N LYS A 92 10.55 -5.59 -12.56
CA LYS A 92 11.99 -5.50 -12.83
C LYS A 92 12.68 -4.46 -11.92
N LEU A 93 12.07 -3.27 -11.74
CA LEU A 93 12.64 -2.25 -10.86
C LEU A 93 12.72 -2.77 -9.42
N LEU A 94 11.67 -3.41 -8.94
CA LEU A 94 11.59 -3.94 -7.58
C LEU A 94 12.67 -5.02 -7.36
N ASP A 95 12.86 -5.91 -8.32
CA ASP A 95 13.93 -6.93 -8.34
C ASP A 95 15.33 -6.28 -8.31
N MET A 96 15.58 -5.30 -9.18
CA MET A 96 16.86 -4.57 -9.22
C MET A 96 17.19 -3.91 -7.88
N VAL A 97 16.21 -3.26 -7.24
CA VAL A 97 16.40 -2.61 -5.94
C VAL A 97 16.66 -3.64 -4.86
N ALA A 98 15.90 -4.75 -4.82
CA ALA A 98 16.04 -5.79 -3.83
C ALA A 98 17.42 -6.48 -3.88
N LEU A 99 17.91 -6.76 -5.07
CA LEU A 99 19.23 -7.37 -5.29
C LEU A 99 20.38 -6.41 -4.97
N ALA A 100 20.23 -5.12 -5.34
CA ALA A 100 21.29 -4.13 -5.11
C ALA A 100 21.46 -3.79 -3.61
N TYR A 101 20.39 -3.88 -2.81
CA TYR A 101 20.38 -3.48 -1.40
C TYR A 101 19.75 -4.54 -0.51
N PRO A 102 20.38 -5.73 -0.35
CA PRO A 102 19.78 -6.87 0.35
C PRO A 102 19.54 -6.65 1.84
N LYS A 103 20.24 -5.68 2.46
CA LYS A 103 20.03 -5.29 3.87
C LYS A 103 19.05 -4.15 4.06
N MET A 104 18.57 -3.54 2.97
CA MET A 104 17.55 -2.47 3.04
C MET A 104 16.16 -3.08 2.93
N ARG A 105 15.30 -2.73 3.87
CA ARG A 105 13.89 -3.12 3.80
C ARG A 105 13.16 -2.23 2.79
N ILE A 106 12.40 -2.86 1.91
CA ILE A 106 11.74 -2.20 0.78
C ILE A 106 10.23 -2.30 0.95
N ARG A 107 9.57 -1.15 0.93
CA ARG A 107 8.12 -1.00 0.80
C ARG A 107 7.79 -0.28 -0.49
N PHE A 108 6.56 -0.40 -0.91
CA PHE A 108 5.99 0.44 -1.95
C PHE A 108 4.56 0.83 -1.56
N SER A 109 4.07 1.92 -2.09
CA SER A 109 2.76 2.45 -1.72
C SER A 109 2.03 3.03 -2.91
N THR A 110 0.73 2.80 -2.88
CA THR A 110 -0.28 3.19 -3.85
C THR A 110 -0.27 2.32 -5.09
N SER A 111 -0.84 1.13 -4.95
CA SER A 111 -1.12 0.20 -6.05
C SER A 111 -2.49 0.43 -6.66
N ASN A 112 -2.68 -0.07 -7.86
CA ASN A 112 -4.00 -0.16 -8.49
C ASN A 112 -4.27 -1.62 -8.88
N PRO A 113 -5.44 -2.19 -8.57
CA PRO A 113 -5.72 -3.59 -8.85
C PRO A 113 -5.45 -4.03 -10.29
N GLN A 114 -5.75 -3.17 -11.27
CA GLN A 114 -5.50 -3.46 -12.69
C GLN A 114 -4.01 -3.52 -13.10
N ASP A 115 -3.14 -2.84 -12.36
CA ASP A 115 -1.71 -2.74 -12.66
C ASP A 115 -0.87 -3.70 -11.79
N MET A 116 -1.45 -4.27 -10.73
CA MET A 116 -0.81 -5.28 -9.89
C MET A 116 -0.75 -6.62 -10.63
N THR A 117 0.43 -6.97 -11.13
CA THR A 117 0.63 -8.20 -11.90
C THR A 117 1.14 -9.35 -11.04
N LEU A 118 0.94 -10.60 -11.52
CA LEU A 118 1.52 -11.78 -10.88
C LEU A 118 3.05 -11.71 -10.78
N ASP A 119 3.72 -11.04 -11.72
CA ASP A 119 5.18 -10.90 -11.68
C ASP A 119 5.65 -10.02 -10.51
N VAL A 120 4.90 -8.97 -10.17
CA VAL A 120 5.17 -8.16 -8.97
C VAL A 120 5.04 -9.01 -7.71
N ILE A 121 3.97 -9.81 -7.59
CA ILE A 121 3.72 -10.68 -6.43
C ILE A 121 4.82 -11.75 -6.31
N LYS A 122 5.23 -12.37 -7.43
CA LYS A 122 6.34 -13.33 -7.45
C LYS A 122 7.67 -12.70 -7.06
N THR A 123 7.94 -11.48 -7.52
CA THR A 123 9.14 -10.72 -7.12
C THR A 123 9.14 -10.44 -5.63
N MET A 124 7.99 -10.03 -5.06
CA MET A 124 7.87 -9.86 -3.61
C MET A 124 8.19 -11.16 -2.86
N ALA A 125 7.64 -12.28 -3.30
CA ALA A 125 7.87 -13.59 -2.68
C ALA A 125 9.33 -14.07 -2.80
N ALA A 126 10.05 -13.65 -3.84
CA ALA A 126 11.43 -14.07 -4.09
C ALA A 126 12.46 -13.34 -3.19
N HIS A 127 12.13 -12.16 -2.65
CA HIS A 127 13.06 -11.31 -1.92
C HIS A 127 12.60 -11.03 -0.48
N LYS A 128 13.33 -11.55 0.51
CA LYS A 128 13.02 -11.39 1.95
C LYS A 128 13.03 -9.93 2.43
N ASN A 129 13.78 -9.06 1.77
CA ASN A 129 13.88 -7.64 2.10
C ASN A 129 12.74 -6.81 1.51
N ILE A 130 11.84 -7.38 0.71
CA ILE A 130 10.59 -6.73 0.30
C ILE A 130 9.50 -7.05 1.32
N CYS A 131 8.83 -6.05 1.82
CA CYS A 131 7.80 -6.19 2.83
C CYS A 131 6.54 -6.91 2.31
N ASN A 132 5.98 -7.78 3.15
CA ASN A 132 4.74 -8.51 2.87
C ASN A 132 3.51 -7.64 3.16
N HIS A 133 3.42 -6.50 2.50
CA HIS A 133 2.28 -5.59 2.59
C HIS A 133 2.00 -4.96 1.24
N ILE A 134 0.73 -4.98 0.84
CA ILE A 134 0.23 -4.33 -0.38
C ILE A 134 -0.91 -3.39 0.01
N HIS A 135 -0.78 -2.10 -0.35
CA HIS A 135 -1.90 -1.17 -0.30
C HIS A 135 -2.63 -1.20 -1.63
N LEU A 136 -3.84 -1.77 -1.65
CA LEU A 136 -4.60 -2.08 -2.86
C LEU A 136 -6.02 -1.49 -2.78
N PRO A 137 -6.20 -0.21 -3.10
CA PRO A 137 -7.47 0.51 -3.01
C PRO A 137 -8.56 -0.11 -3.90
N VAL A 138 -9.59 -0.71 -3.31
CA VAL A 138 -10.74 -1.27 -4.02
C VAL A 138 -11.77 -0.20 -4.38
N GLN A 139 -11.95 0.80 -3.51
CA GLN A 139 -12.88 1.93 -3.56
C GLN A 139 -14.35 1.55 -3.32
N SER A 140 -14.88 0.50 -3.94
CA SER A 140 -16.25 -0.03 -3.78
C SER A 140 -16.26 -1.54 -4.05
N GLY A 141 -17.22 -2.26 -3.46
CA GLY A 141 -17.49 -3.68 -3.76
C GLY A 141 -18.51 -3.87 -4.88
N SER A 142 -19.13 -2.82 -5.38
CA SER A 142 -20.12 -2.87 -6.44
C SER A 142 -19.52 -2.62 -7.82
N ASN A 143 -19.70 -3.55 -8.75
CA ASN A 143 -19.26 -3.39 -10.14
C ASN A 143 -19.90 -2.17 -10.81
N ARG A 144 -21.15 -1.84 -10.46
CA ARG A 144 -21.82 -0.65 -10.97
C ARG A 144 -21.10 0.62 -10.51
N ILE A 145 -20.80 0.74 -9.23
CA ILE A 145 -20.08 1.90 -8.68
C ILE A 145 -18.64 1.94 -9.16
N LEU A 146 -17.94 0.81 -9.25
CA LEU A 146 -16.59 0.77 -9.83
C LEU A 146 -16.58 1.33 -11.26
N LYS A 147 -17.58 1.01 -12.08
CA LYS A 147 -17.72 1.55 -13.43
C LYS A 147 -17.96 3.08 -13.41
N GLU A 148 -18.85 3.57 -12.53
CA GLU A 148 -19.10 5.02 -12.36
C GLU A 148 -17.85 5.76 -11.86
N MET A 149 -17.03 5.09 -11.03
CA MET A 149 -15.74 5.60 -10.58
C MET A 149 -14.64 5.53 -11.65
N ASN A 150 -14.93 5.02 -12.83
CA ASN A 150 -13.96 4.73 -13.90
C ASN A 150 -12.81 3.83 -13.41
N ARG A 151 -13.15 2.79 -12.65
CA ARG A 151 -12.22 1.70 -12.29
C ARG A 151 -12.30 0.63 -13.37
N LEU A 152 -11.12 0.17 -13.82
CA LEU A 152 -11.00 -0.73 -14.96
C LEU A 152 -10.90 -2.21 -14.54
N HIS A 153 -11.42 -2.56 -13.37
CA HIS A 153 -11.52 -3.93 -12.87
C HIS A 153 -12.91 -4.19 -12.31
N THR A 154 -13.31 -5.42 -12.30
CA THR A 154 -14.51 -5.91 -11.60
C THR A 154 -14.15 -6.39 -10.20
N ILE A 155 -15.16 -6.59 -9.35
CA ILE A 155 -14.93 -7.12 -8.00
C ILE A 155 -14.46 -8.57 -8.04
N GLU A 156 -14.87 -9.36 -9.03
CA GLU A 156 -14.45 -10.73 -9.26
C GLU A 156 -12.97 -10.82 -9.61
N GLU A 157 -12.49 -9.96 -10.52
CA GLU A 157 -11.06 -9.84 -10.86
C GLU A 157 -10.24 -9.40 -9.65
N TYR A 158 -10.79 -8.52 -8.82
CA TYR A 158 -10.17 -8.10 -7.58
C TYR A 158 -10.04 -9.28 -6.59
N PHE A 159 -11.08 -10.10 -6.44
CA PHE A 159 -11.03 -11.28 -5.56
C PHE A 159 -10.02 -12.32 -6.06
N GLU A 160 -9.96 -12.57 -7.36
CA GLU A 160 -8.94 -13.45 -7.95
C GLU A 160 -7.52 -12.93 -7.67
N LEU A 161 -7.31 -11.63 -7.76
CA LEU A 161 -6.01 -11.01 -7.42
C LEU A 161 -5.68 -11.22 -5.93
N ILE A 162 -6.63 -11.01 -5.02
CA ILE A 162 -6.46 -11.26 -3.58
C ILE A 162 -6.09 -12.71 -3.30
N ASP A 163 -6.78 -13.65 -3.93
CA ASP A 163 -6.53 -15.09 -3.76
C ASP A 163 -5.14 -15.47 -4.27
N ASN A 164 -4.72 -14.91 -5.40
CA ASN A 164 -3.38 -15.10 -5.94
C ASN A 164 -2.29 -14.53 -5.00
N ILE A 165 -2.51 -13.33 -4.43
CA ILE A 165 -1.59 -12.75 -3.43
C ILE A 165 -1.46 -13.69 -2.24
N ARG A 166 -2.56 -14.14 -1.66
CA ARG A 166 -2.55 -15.02 -0.49
C ARG A 166 -2.01 -16.41 -0.74
N LYS A 167 -2.17 -16.92 -1.96
CA LYS A 167 -1.60 -18.20 -2.38
C LYS A 167 -0.07 -18.13 -2.49
N ILE A 168 0.47 -17.02 -3.01
CA ILE A 168 1.92 -16.84 -3.24
C ILE A 168 2.62 -16.32 -1.98
N ILE A 169 1.97 -15.40 -1.24
CA ILE A 169 2.48 -14.81 0.01
C ILE A 169 1.40 -14.94 1.09
N PRO A 170 1.29 -16.08 1.78
CA PRO A 170 0.18 -16.37 2.71
C PRO A 170 0.02 -15.39 3.87
N ASP A 171 1.11 -14.76 4.30
CA ASP A 171 1.14 -13.78 5.40
C ASP A 171 1.12 -12.31 4.91
N CYS A 172 0.86 -12.08 3.62
CA CYS A 172 0.76 -10.73 3.07
C CYS A 172 -0.39 -9.97 3.72
N ALA A 173 -0.07 -8.82 4.30
CA ALA A 173 -1.07 -7.87 4.75
C ALA A 173 -1.59 -7.08 3.55
N ILE A 174 -2.91 -6.89 3.50
CA ILE A 174 -3.58 -6.13 2.44
C ILE A 174 -4.34 -4.99 3.09
N SER A 175 -4.06 -3.78 2.64
CA SER A 175 -4.79 -2.58 3.04
C SER A 175 -5.54 -1.98 1.87
N GLN A 176 -6.58 -1.20 2.15
CA GLN A 176 -7.51 -0.69 1.16
C GLN A 176 -7.92 0.77 1.43
N ASP A 177 -8.48 1.40 0.39
CA ASP A 177 -9.31 2.61 0.50
C ASP A 177 -10.72 2.28 0.04
N ILE A 178 -11.73 2.82 0.74
CA ILE A 178 -13.14 2.74 0.37
C ILE A 178 -13.77 4.13 0.44
N ILE A 179 -14.58 4.45 -0.56
CA ILE A 179 -15.42 5.64 -0.60
C ILE A 179 -16.88 5.19 -0.46
N SER A 180 -17.53 5.60 0.64
CA SER A 180 -18.93 5.34 0.92
C SER A 180 -19.81 6.52 0.47
N GLY A 181 -20.96 6.24 -0.12
CA GLY A 181 -21.89 7.28 -0.57
C GLY A 181 -21.40 8.02 -1.81
N PHE A 182 -20.72 7.35 -2.72
CA PHE A 182 -20.41 7.90 -4.03
C PHE A 182 -21.72 8.21 -4.78
N PRO A 183 -21.79 9.26 -5.64
CA PRO A 183 -23.00 9.60 -6.38
C PRO A 183 -23.68 8.37 -7.01
N THR A 184 -24.98 8.28 -6.87
CA THR A 184 -25.86 7.16 -7.28
C THR A 184 -25.75 5.87 -6.49
N GLU A 185 -24.88 5.75 -5.46
CA GLU A 185 -24.73 4.54 -4.66
C GLU A 185 -26.06 4.15 -3.98
N THR A 186 -26.55 2.94 -4.23
CA THR A 186 -27.76 2.36 -3.62
C THR A 186 -27.45 1.56 -2.36
N GLU A 187 -28.48 1.02 -1.68
CA GLU A 187 -28.29 0.11 -0.55
C GLU A 187 -27.72 -1.24 -1.00
N GLU A 188 -28.05 -1.71 -2.20
CA GLU A 188 -27.48 -2.91 -2.80
C GLU A 188 -25.99 -2.75 -3.06
N ASP A 189 -25.54 -1.60 -3.58
CA ASP A 189 -24.13 -1.30 -3.81
C ASP A 189 -23.35 -1.26 -2.50
N HIS A 190 -23.96 -0.67 -1.45
CA HIS A 190 -23.38 -0.66 -0.12
C HIS A 190 -23.26 -2.08 0.45
N ALA A 191 -24.31 -2.90 0.30
CA ALA A 191 -24.28 -4.31 0.73
C ALA A 191 -23.18 -5.12 0.01
N ASP A 192 -22.97 -4.86 -1.28
CA ASP A 192 -21.88 -5.50 -2.04
C ASP A 192 -20.51 -5.04 -1.53
N THR A 193 -20.36 -3.78 -1.11
CA THR A 193 -19.13 -3.29 -0.47
C THR A 193 -18.88 -4.00 0.87
N LEU A 194 -19.91 -4.21 1.70
CA LEU A 194 -19.76 -5.00 2.93
C LEU A 194 -19.39 -6.46 2.65
N LYS A 195 -19.99 -7.10 1.63
CA LYS A 195 -19.60 -8.45 1.19
C LYS A 195 -18.14 -8.52 0.75
N ALA A 196 -17.65 -7.50 0.05
CA ALA A 196 -16.25 -7.44 -0.35
C ALA A 196 -15.30 -7.34 0.86
N LEU A 197 -15.63 -6.55 1.88
CA LEU A 197 -14.87 -6.53 3.13
C LEU A 197 -14.86 -7.90 3.82
N GLU A 198 -16.02 -8.56 3.91
CA GLU A 198 -16.13 -9.90 4.52
C GLU A 198 -15.32 -10.96 3.78
N TYR A 199 -15.27 -10.88 2.45
CA TYR A 199 -14.46 -11.79 1.64
C TYR A 199 -12.97 -11.59 1.89
N VAL A 200 -12.50 -10.33 1.80
CA VAL A 200 -11.08 -10.02 1.86
C VAL A 200 -10.55 -10.02 3.28
N LYS A 201 -11.29 -9.49 4.28
CA LYS A 201 -10.84 -9.30 5.67
C LYS A 201 -9.49 -8.58 5.69
N TYR A 202 -9.52 -7.32 5.29
CA TYR A 202 -8.31 -6.49 5.20
C TYR A 202 -7.62 -6.31 6.54
N ASP A 203 -6.30 -6.19 6.52
CA ASP A 203 -5.49 -5.96 7.71
C ASP A 203 -5.70 -4.56 8.28
N PHE A 204 -5.84 -3.55 7.41
CA PHE A 204 -6.29 -2.20 7.77
C PHE A 204 -6.82 -1.48 6.53
N GLY A 205 -7.39 -0.28 6.71
CA GLY A 205 -7.91 0.49 5.59
C GLY A 205 -8.27 1.91 5.96
N TYR A 206 -8.42 2.72 4.93
CA TYR A 206 -8.89 4.09 5.04
C TYR A 206 -10.27 4.20 4.39
N MET A 207 -11.22 4.68 5.15
CA MET A 207 -12.62 4.73 4.74
C MET A 207 -13.12 6.16 4.83
N TYR A 208 -13.74 6.63 3.76
CA TYR A 208 -14.17 8.02 3.61
C TYR A 208 -15.63 8.09 3.16
N ALA A 209 -16.39 9.04 3.69
CA ALA A 209 -17.60 9.47 3.03
C ALA A 209 -17.22 10.25 1.76
N TYR A 210 -17.95 10.02 0.67
CA TYR A 210 -17.73 10.81 -0.54
C TYR A 210 -17.92 12.31 -0.22
N SER A 211 -16.98 13.08 -0.72
CA SER A 211 -17.05 14.54 -0.69
C SER A 211 -16.65 15.04 -2.07
N GLU A 212 -17.49 15.84 -2.67
CA GLU A 212 -17.23 16.44 -3.96
C GLU A 212 -15.92 17.22 -3.94
N ARG A 213 -15.09 17.00 -4.96
CA ARG A 213 -13.85 17.75 -5.14
C ARG A 213 -13.93 18.55 -6.43
N PRO A 214 -13.80 19.90 -6.36
CA PRO A 214 -13.80 20.74 -7.54
C PRO A 214 -12.78 20.28 -8.59
N GLY A 215 -13.18 20.30 -9.84
CA GLY A 215 -12.32 19.95 -10.97
C GLY A 215 -12.25 18.46 -11.30
N THR A 216 -12.76 17.57 -10.47
CA THR A 216 -12.89 16.14 -10.79
C THR A 216 -14.00 15.88 -11.82
N LEU A 217 -13.95 14.71 -12.47
CA LEU A 217 -15.01 14.33 -13.41
C LEU A 217 -16.34 14.13 -12.68
N ALA A 218 -16.33 13.51 -11.50
CA ALA A 218 -17.52 13.33 -10.68
C ALA A 218 -18.11 14.69 -10.27
N GLY A 219 -17.31 15.60 -9.70
CA GLY A 219 -17.79 16.93 -9.28
C GLY A 219 -18.28 17.84 -10.42
N ARG A 220 -17.95 17.52 -11.68
CA ARG A 220 -18.44 18.27 -12.86
C ARG A 220 -19.67 17.68 -13.52
N LYS A 221 -19.89 16.36 -13.38
CA LYS A 221 -20.87 15.62 -14.20
C LYS A 221 -21.89 14.85 -13.39
N MET A 222 -21.69 14.67 -12.08
CA MET A 222 -22.56 13.89 -11.23
C MET A 222 -23.12 14.79 -10.13
N GLU A 223 -24.38 14.62 -9.82
CA GLU A 223 -25.01 15.23 -8.65
C GLU A 223 -24.67 14.38 -7.42
N ASP A 224 -24.32 15.02 -6.31
CA ASP A 224 -24.11 14.33 -5.04
C ASP A 224 -25.48 14.03 -4.39
N ASP A 225 -26.13 13.00 -4.89
CA ASP A 225 -27.53 12.62 -4.61
C ASP A 225 -27.70 11.71 -3.38
N VAL A 226 -26.59 11.24 -2.77
CA VAL A 226 -26.66 10.43 -1.54
C VAL A 226 -26.70 11.35 -0.32
N PRO A 227 -27.80 11.33 0.48
CA PRO A 227 -27.92 12.21 1.64
C PRO A 227 -26.81 11.98 2.68
N GLU A 228 -26.31 13.04 3.29
CA GLU A 228 -25.26 12.99 4.33
C GLU A 228 -25.55 12.01 5.49
N PRO A 229 -26.78 11.90 6.03
CA PRO A 229 -27.08 10.89 7.05
C PRO A 229 -26.87 9.46 6.56
N ILE A 230 -27.17 9.18 5.27
CA ILE A 230 -26.98 7.87 4.65
C ILE A 230 -25.48 7.58 4.49
N LYS A 231 -24.71 8.54 3.96
CA LYS A 231 -23.24 8.40 3.86
C LYS A 231 -22.60 8.09 5.20
N LYS A 232 -22.99 8.81 6.26
CA LYS A 232 -22.47 8.63 7.62
C LYS A 232 -22.84 7.26 8.19
N ARG A 233 -24.07 6.79 8.00
CA ARG A 233 -24.52 5.47 8.45
C ARG A 233 -23.69 4.38 7.75
N ARG A 234 -23.64 4.39 6.41
CA ARG A 234 -22.88 3.42 5.62
C ARG A 234 -21.41 3.40 5.99
N LEU A 235 -20.79 4.58 6.14
CA LEU A 235 -19.41 4.70 6.59
C LEU A 235 -19.19 4.08 7.97
N SER A 236 -20.12 4.28 8.90
CA SER A 236 -20.06 3.72 10.25
C SER A 236 -20.12 2.19 10.23
N GLU A 237 -20.96 1.61 9.37
CA GLU A 237 -21.06 0.15 9.17
C GLU A 237 -19.76 -0.42 8.59
N ILE A 238 -19.19 0.21 7.58
CA ILE A 238 -17.88 -0.16 7.00
C ILE A 238 -16.78 -0.10 8.07
N ILE A 239 -16.73 0.97 8.87
CA ILE A 239 -15.72 1.14 9.92
C ILE A 239 -15.86 0.05 10.99
N ALA A 240 -17.08 -0.25 11.42
CA ALA A 240 -17.34 -1.28 12.42
C ALA A 240 -16.87 -2.66 11.95
N LEU A 241 -17.21 -3.03 10.71
CA LEU A 241 -16.79 -4.28 10.09
C LEU A 241 -15.27 -4.35 9.91
N GLN A 242 -14.65 -3.29 9.40
CA GLN A 242 -13.20 -3.23 9.23
C GLN A 242 -12.46 -3.37 10.57
N ARG A 243 -12.96 -2.78 11.64
CA ARG A 243 -12.36 -2.93 13.00
C ARG A 243 -12.35 -4.37 13.46
N SER A 244 -13.45 -5.11 13.23
CA SER A 244 -13.51 -6.53 13.56
C SER A 244 -12.49 -7.36 12.76
N HIS A 245 -12.33 -7.05 11.47
CA HIS A 245 -11.31 -7.69 10.63
C HIS A 245 -9.88 -7.34 11.05
N CYS A 246 -9.61 -6.08 11.41
CA CYS A 246 -8.29 -5.69 11.93
C CYS A 246 -7.94 -6.51 13.18
N GLN A 247 -8.89 -6.68 14.12
CA GLN A 247 -8.67 -7.49 15.32
C GLN A 247 -8.35 -8.94 14.96
N LEU A 248 -9.15 -9.58 14.09
CA LEU A 248 -8.91 -10.94 13.59
C LEU A 248 -7.54 -11.11 12.92
N ARG A 249 -7.08 -10.08 12.20
CA ARG A 249 -5.80 -10.12 11.48
C ARG A 249 -4.62 -9.92 12.43
N THR A 250 -4.71 -9.02 13.40
CA THR A 250 -3.64 -8.79 14.39
C THR A 250 -3.50 -9.96 15.36
N GLU A 251 -4.59 -10.60 15.76
CA GLU A 251 -4.57 -11.81 16.62
C GLU A 251 -3.76 -12.97 16.02
N LYS A 252 -3.66 -13.06 14.69
CA LYS A 252 -2.85 -14.09 14.02
C LYS A 252 -1.35 -13.97 14.28
N HIS A 253 -0.89 -12.83 14.76
CA HIS A 253 0.50 -12.58 15.11
C HIS A 253 0.83 -12.94 16.56
N VAL A 254 -0.15 -13.09 17.43
CA VAL A 254 0.06 -13.49 18.83
C VAL A 254 0.66 -14.88 18.89
N GLY A 255 1.68 -15.06 19.72
CA GLY A 255 2.45 -16.30 19.83
C GLY A 255 3.55 -16.45 18.78
N LYS A 256 3.72 -15.48 17.86
CA LYS A 256 4.75 -15.53 16.81
C LYS A 256 5.86 -14.52 17.06
N ILE A 257 7.05 -14.81 16.55
CA ILE A 257 8.15 -13.86 16.49
C ILE A 257 7.98 -12.99 15.24
N GLN A 258 8.10 -11.67 15.42
CA GLN A 258 8.06 -10.67 14.35
C GLN A 258 9.39 -9.93 14.27
N GLU A 259 9.95 -9.81 13.07
CA GLU A 259 11.06 -8.90 12.82
C GLU A 259 10.56 -7.46 12.76
N VAL A 260 11.10 -6.61 13.60
CA VAL A 260 10.68 -5.22 13.78
C VAL A 260 11.85 -4.27 13.55
N LEU A 261 11.68 -3.28 12.70
CA LEU A 261 12.60 -2.14 12.60
C LEU A 261 12.19 -1.09 13.62
N ILE A 262 13.06 -0.74 14.55
CA ILE A 262 12.82 0.32 15.55
C ILE A 262 12.84 1.68 14.87
N GLU A 263 11.70 2.38 14.87
CA GLU A 263 11.55 3.69 14.25
C GLU A 263 11.61 4.84 15.26
N GLY A 264 11.38 4.56 16.54
CA GLY A 264 11.39 5.56 17.58
C GLY A 264 10.82 5.07 18.90
N THR A 265 10.54 6.02 19.78
CA THR A 265 9.86 5.78 21.07
C THR A 265 8.36 5.70 20.86
N SER A 266 7.69 4.82 21.60
CA SER A 266 6.23 4.73 21.64
C SER A 266 5.60 6.08 22.03
N LYS A 267 4.50 6.46 21.34
CA LYS A 267 3.77 7.70 21.68
C LYS A 267 3.07 7.65 23.04
N LYS A 268 2.86 6.44 23.57
CA LYS A 268 2.11 6.22 24.84
C LYS A 268 3.04 6.01 26.03
N SER A 269 4.31 5.68 25.81
CA SER A 269 5.25 5.37 26.88
C SER A 269 6.67 5.69 26.45
N GLU A 270 7.40 6.48 27.22
CA GLU A 270 8.82 6.74 26.99
C GLU A 270 9.71 5.53 27.27
N ASN A 271 9.17 4.52 27.97
CA ASN A 271 9.87 3.29 28.32
C ASN A 271 9.67 2.18 27.28
N GLU A 272 9.04 2.47 26.14
CA GLU A 272 8.80 1.51 25.08
C GLU A 272 9.37 1.97 23.73
N TRP A 273 9.95 1.02 23.01
CA TRP A 273 10.24 1.19 21.59
C TRP A 273 8.98 1.01 20.74
N MET A 274 8.94 1.67 19.61
CA MET A 274 7.94 1.50 18.57
C MET A 274 8.64 1.27 17.23
N GLY A 275 8.17 0.29 16.50
CA GLY A 275 8.61 0.01 15.14
C GLY A 275 7.50 -0.64 14.31
N ARG A 276 7.85 -1.11 13.11
CA ARG A 276 6.94 -1.86 12.25
C ARG A 276 7.56 -3.17 11.79
N ASN A 277 6.69 -4.19 11.69
CA ASN A 277 7.03 -5.46 11.07
C ASN A 277 6.92 -5.38 9.52
N SER A 278 7.16 -6.50 8.83
CA SER A 278 7.04 -6.61 7.37
C SER A 278 5.63 -6.27 6.87
N GLN A 279 4.58 -6.65 7.63
CA GLN A 279 3.17 -6.40 7.31
C GLN A 279 2.71 -4.95 7.57
N SER A 280 3.64 -4.04 7.90
CA SER A 280 3.34 -2.64 8.24
C SER A 280 2.57 -2.43 9.55
N THR A 281 2.43 -3.49 10.36
CA THR A 281 1.78 -3.40 11.66
C THR A 281 2.72 -2.77 12.69
N VAL A 282 2.20 -1.85 13.48
CA VAL A 282 2.94 -1.24 14.59
C VAL A 282 3.18 -2.27 15.68
N VAL A 283 4.43 -2.37 16.16
CA VAL A 283 4.84 -3.20 17.27
C VAL A 283 5.45 -2.34 18.35
N VAL A 284 5.03 -2.54 19.61
CA VAL A 284 5.58 -1.86 20.79
C VAL A 284 6.12 -2.90 21.76
N PHE A 285 7.26 -2.60 22.38
CA PHE A 285 7.92 -3.48 23.34
C PHE A 285 8.81 -2.66 24.27
N PRO A 286 9.14 -3.15 25.49
CA PRO A 286 9.97 -2.44 26.47
C PRO A 286 11.32 -2.03 25.88
N LYS A 287 11.79 -0.85 26.30
CA LYS A 287 13.16 -0.42 25.97
C LYS A 287 14.16 -1.27 26.74
N GLU A 288 15.07 -1.85 25.96
CA GLU A 288 16.25 -2.54 26.44
C GLU A 288 17.49 -1.93 25.73
N ASN A 289 18.57 -2.70 25.59
CA ASN A 289 19.85 -2.22 24.99
C ASN A 289 19.81 -2.07 23.46
N TYR A 290 18.65 -1.83 22.88
CA TYR A 290 18.45 -1.57 21.45
C TYR A 290 18.40 -0.07 21.17
N LYS A 291 18.56 0.31 19.90
CA LYS A 291 18.51 1.70 19.45
C LYS A 291 17.62 1.86 18.21
N ILE A 292 17.28 3.10 17.91
CA ILE A 292 16.57 3.45 16.67
C ILE A 292 17.40 2.99 15.46
N GLY A 293 16.75 2.32 14.52
CA GLY A 293 17.37 1.74 13.33
C GLY A 293 17.80 0.29 13.47
N ASP A 294 17.73 -0.32 14.66
CA ASP A 294 18.00 -1.75 14.82
C ASP A 294 16.81 -2.59 14.32
N PHE A 295 17.14 -3.74 13.73
CA PHE A 295 16.17 -4.81 13.47
C PHE A 295 16.18 -5.80 14.63
N VAL A 296 15.02 -6.00 15.24
CA VAL A 296 14.85 -6.79 16.45
C VAL A 296 13.76 -7.84 16.25
N ASN A 297 14.00 -9.04 16.71
CA ASN A 297 13.00 -10.09 16.80
C ASN A 297 12.18 -9.88 18.08
N VAL A 298 10.84 -9.74 17.94
CA VAL A 298 9.91 -9.51 19.04
C VAL A 298 8.93 -10.67 19.09
N GLN A 299 8.90 -11.37 20.24
CA GLN A 299 7.86 -12.37 20.55
C GLN A 299 6.58 -11.63 20.89
N ILE A 300 5.52 -11.81 20.10
CA ILE A 300 4.24 -11.14 20.31
C ILE A 300 3.42 -11.91 21.34
N ASP A 301 2.98 -11.25 22.38
CA ASP A 301 2.18 -11.80 23.48
C ASP A 301 0.76 -11.22 23.58
N ASP A 302 0.53 -10.02 23.07
CA ASP A 302 -0.76 -9.32 23.10
C ASP A 302 -0.96 -8.45 21.83
N CYS A 303 -2.19 -8.09 21.54
CA CYS A 303 -2.50 -7.16 20.45
C CYS A 303 -3.77 -6.33 20.72
N THR A 304 -3.87 -5.24 20.01
CA THR A 304 -5.11 -4.51 19.74
C THR A 304 -5.42 -4.61 18.24
N SER A 305 -6.53 -4.05 17.79
CA SER A 305 -6.86 -3.99 16.36
C SER A 305 -5.83 -3.22 15.49
N ALA A 306 -4.84 -2.54 16.09
CA ALA A 306 -3.89 -1.68 15.36
C ALA A 306 -2.43 -1.83 15.83
N THR A 307 -2.18 -2.54 16.92
CA THR A 307 -0.84 -2.58 17.54
C THR A 307 -0.58 -3.95 18.12
N LEU A 308 0.58 -4.51 17.84
CA LEU A 308 1.12 -5.70 18.47
C LEU A 308 1.97 -5.29 19.67
N LYS A 309 1.96 -6.10 20.71
CA LYS A 309 2.80 -5.95 21.89
C LYS A 309 3.59 -7.22 22.14
N GLY A 310 4.79 -7.10 22.68
CA GLY A 310 5.60 -8.26 22.95
C GLY A 310 6.89 -7.92 23.67
N LEU A 311 7.80 -8.88 23.69
CA LEU A 311 9.12 -8.78 24.29
C LEU A 311 10.20 -9.06 23.25
N ALA A 312 11.25 -8.26 23.26
CA ALA A 312 12.41 -8.49 22.39
C ALA A 312 13.11 -9.78 22.80
N VAL A 313 13.45 -10.62 21.82
CA VAL A 313 14.13 -11.90 22.04
C VAL A 313 15.55 -11.93 21.41
N GLY A 314 15.97 -10.83 20.79
CA GLY A 314 17.30 -10.65 20.23
C GLY A 314 17.31 -9.83 18.95
N TYR A 315 18.50 -9.54 18.45
CA TYR A 315 18.66 -8.90 17.14
C TYR A 315 18.19 -9.83 16.01
N SER A 316 17.69 -9.24 14.94
CA SER A 316 17.45 -9.97 13.69
C SER A 316 18.76 -10.13 12.90
N ASP A 317 18.80 -11.12 12.00
CA ASP A 317 19.91 -11.34 11.06
C ASP A 317 20.13 -10.15 10.09
N ASN A 318 19.16 -9.24 9.99
CA ASN A 318 19.23 -8.05 9.15
C ASN A 318 19.91 -6.84 9.81
N ASN A 319 20.33 -6.98 11.06
CA ASN A 319 20.93 -5.87 11.82
C ASN A 319 22.38 -5.55 11.44
#